data_8451c0dc4549f599cf3858b08c21a105
#
_entry.id   8451c0dc4549f599cf3858b08c21a105
#
_cell.length_a   1.000
_cell.length_b   1.000
_cell.length_c   1.000
_cell.angle_alpha   90.00
_cell.angle_beta   90.00
_cell.angle_gamma   90.00
#
_symmetry.space_group_name_H-M   'P 1'
#
loop_
_entity.id
_entity.type
_entity.pdbx_description
1 polymer ?
#
loop_
_entity_poly.entity_id
_entity_poly.type
_entity_poly.pdbx_seq_one_letter_code
_entity_poly.pdbx_strand_id
1 'polypeptide(L)'
;MNKVIMAKDLTLSYSSSETIINKANFSIDSGSFVFITGASGSGKSTLVKSLFGALKPKYGSLIVGGVELNRASRSKLNLLRRHIGIVFQDYKLIKEWTIDKNIMLPLLINGYVKSVANAQVEKLLKHVRLNHQSGKYPLELSGGEQQRVAMARALSHNPILILADEPTGNLDEYSSQLIWNLLEGANSQLKTTVIVVTHHIPKTISVDYKHFHIEYGSINEIR
;
A
#
# COMPACT_ATOMS: atom_id res chain seq x y z
N MET A 1 -18.85 11.19 -6.20
CA MET A 1 -18.01 10.22 -5.48
C MET A 1 -16.88 10.97 -4.78
N ASN A 2 -16.48 10.56 -3.59
CA ASN A 2 -15.41 11.24 -2.85
C ASN A 2 -14.06 10.75 -3.39
N LYS A 3 -13.19 11.68 -3.82
CA LYS A 3 -11.85 11.34 -4.33
C LYS A 3 -10.87 11.15 -3.17
N VAL A 4 -10.21 10.00 -3.11
CA VAL A 4 -9.16 9.74 -2.12
C VAL A 4 -7.80 10.23 -2.62
N ILE A 5 -7.58 10.25 -3.93
CA ILE A 5 -6.38 10.82 -4.57
C ILE A 5 -6.79 11.75 -5.69
N MET A 6 -6.14 12.91 -5.75
CA MET A 6 -6.24 13.87 -6.85
C MET A 6 -4.83 14.36 -7.18
N ALA A 7 -4.45 14.23 -8.44
CA ALA A 7 -3.21 14.75 -9.00
C ALA A 7 -3.53 15.70 -10.15
N LYS A 8 -2.94 16.90 -10.12
CA LYS A 8 -3.07 17.90 -11.18
C LYS A 8 -1.69 18.41 -11.56
N ASP A 9 -1.36 18.26 -12.85
CA ASP A 9 -0.05 18.61 -13.43
C ASP A 9 1.14 18.07 -12.61
N LEU A 10 0.95 16.88 -12.01
CA LEU A 10 1.87 16.28 -11.07
C LEU A 10 3.20 15.96 -11.73
N THR A 11 4.28 16.55 -11.22
CA THR A 11 5.66 16.25 -11.64
C THR A 11 6.44 15.72 -10.46
N LEU A 12 7.01 14.50 -10.61
CA LEU A 12 7.85 13.84 -9.62
C LEU A 12 9.28 13.70 -10.12
N SER A 13 10.24 13.98 -9.25
CA SER A 13 11.67 13.97 -9.57
C SER A 13 12.49 13.74 -8.31
N TYR A 14 13.60 13.01 -8.41
CA TYR A 14 14.58 12.87 -7.32
C TYR A 14 15.64 13.97 -7.35
N SER A 15 15.91 14.54 -8.53
CA SER A 15 16.89 15.61 -8.73
C SER A 15 16.32 16.72 -9.61
N SER A 16 17.07 17.79 -9.79
CA SER A 16 16.67 18.89 -10.68
C SER A 16 16.64 18.46 -12.15
N SER A 17 17.46 17.49 -12.55
CA SER A 17 17.65 17.06 -13.94
C SER A 17 16.86 15.84 -14.35
N GLU A 18 16.36 15.03 -13.40
CA GLU A 18 15.71 13.76 -13.71
C GLU A 18 14.22 13.78 -13.34
N THR A 19 13.36 13.98 -14.32
CA THR A 19 11.92 13.92 -14.18
C THR A 19 11.43 12.49 -14.43
N ILE A 20 10.75 11.89 -13.45
CA ILE A 20 10.24 10.53 -13.51
C ILE A 20 8.77 10.50 -13.96
N ILE A 21 7.93 11.36 -13.36
CA ILE A 21 6.54 11.58 -13.76
C ILE A 21 6.42 13.03 -14.20
N ASN A 22 5.77 13.26 -15.35
CA ASN A 22 5.70 14.58 -15.94
C ASN A 22 4.25 15.01 -16.18
N LYS A 23 3.82 16.07 -15.50
CA LYS A 23 2.49 16.72 -15.64
C LYS A 23 1.32 15.74 -15.66
N ALA A 24 1.37 14.69 -14.83
CA ALA A 24 0.32 13.68 -14.74
C ALA A 24 -0.96 14.26 -14.12
N ASN A 25 -2.10 13.90 -14.72
CA ASN A 25 -3.43 14.28 -14.27
C ASN A 25 -4.25 13.01 -14.07
N PHE A 26 -4.63 12.68 -12.84
CA PHE A 26 -5.47 11.53 -12.53
C PHE A 26 -6.19 11.70 -11.20
N SER A 27 -7.24 10.91 -11.02
CA SER A 27 -7.93 10.84 -9.73
C SER A 27 -8.42 9.44 -9.43
N ILE A 28 -8.44 9.08 -8.15
CA ILE A 28 -8.90 7.78 -7.66
C ILE A 28 -10.02 8.00 -6.65
N ASP A 29 -11.14 7.32 -6.88
CA ASP A 29 -12.30 7.35 -6.00
C ASP A 29 -12.06 6.54 -4.73
N SER A 30 -12.64 6.98 -3.62
CA SER A 30 -12.63 6.22 -2.37
C SER A 30 -13.33 4.87 -2.57
N GLY A 31 -12.73 3.79 -2.05
CA GLY A 31 -13.24 2.43 -2.18
C GLY A 31 -12.95 1.76 -3.53
N SER A 32 -12.20 2.39 -4.44
CA SER A 32 -11.78 1.76 -5.70
C SER A 32 -10.68 0.71 -5.46
N PHE A 33 -10.67 -0.31 -6.31
CA PHE A 33 -9.51 -1.18 -6.53
C PHE A 33 -8.78 -0.71 -7.78
N VAL A 34 -7.48 -0.49 -7.69
CA VAL A 34 -6.70 0.14 -8.76
C VAL A 34 -5.42 -0.65 -9.02
N PHE A 35 -5.16 -0.98 -10.26
CA PHE A 35 -3.86 -1.46 -10.71
C PHE A 35 -3.08 -0.34 -11.38
N ILE A 36 -1.78 -0.27 -11.09
CA ILE A 36 -0.83 0.61 -11.75
C ILE A 36 0.26 -0.27 -12.36
N THR A 37 0.34 -0.30 -13.68
CA THR A 37 1.34 -1.08 -14.42
C THR A 37 2.32 -0.17 -15.16
N GLY A 38 3.38 -0.76 -15.72
CA GLY A 38 4.38 -0.09 -16.52
C GLY A 38 5.70 -0.86 -16.51
N ALA A 39 6.60 -0.56 -17.42
CA ALA A 39 7.91 -1.18 -17.52
C ALA A 39 8.74 -0.98 -16.22
N SER A 40 9.80 -1.78 -16.02
CA SER A 40 10.77 -1.52 -14.95
C SER A 40 11.37 -0.12 -15.14
N GLY A 41 11.50 0.64 -14.05
CA GLY A 41 11.99 2.03 -14.10
C GLY A 41 10.97 3.07 -14.57
N SER A 42 9.73 2.72 -14.95
CA SER A 42 8.73 3.68 -15.43
C SER A 42 8.24 4.71 -14.40
N GLY A 43 8.60 4.54 -13.10
CA GLY A 43 8.20 5.48 -12.04
C GLY A 43 7.12 4.97 -11.09
N LYS A 44 6.73 3.69 -11.17
CA LYS A 44 5.70 3.08 -10.30
C LYS A 44 5.99 3.25 -8.81
N SER A 45 7.16 2.81 -8.35
CA SER A 45 7.56 2.94 -6.93
C SER A 45 7.80 4.41 -6.53
N THR A 46 8.16 5.28 -7.50
CA THR A 46 8.25 6.74 -7.29
C THR A 46 6.87 7.33 -7.01
N LEU A 47 5.87 6.92 -7.78
CA LEU A 47 4.49 7.31 -7.54
C LEU A 47 4.00 6.81 -6.17
N VAL A 48 4.22 5.53 -5.84
CA VAL A 48 3.88 5.00 -4.50
C VAL A 48 4.51 5.82 -3.40
N LYS A 49 5.81 6.12 -3.48
CA LYS A 49 6.52 6.98 -2.50
C LYS A 49 5.90 8.36 -2.37
N SER A 50 5.42 8.93 -3.47
CA SER A 50 4.74 10.23 -3.41
C SER A 50 3.38 10.14 -2.71
N LEU A 51 2.60 9.06 -2.92
CA LEU A 51 1.27 8.89 -2.34
C LEU A 51 1.26 8.82 -0.81
N PHE A 52 2.34 8.36 -0.16
CA PHE A 52 2.47 8.44 1.30
C PHE A 52 3.42 9.54 1.79
N GLY A 53 3.81 10.47 0.90
CA GLY A 53 4.59 11.66 1.23
C GLY A 53 6.06 11.40 1.57
N ALA A 54 6.64 10.28 1.11
CA ALA A 54 8.09 10.04 1.19
C ALA A 54 8.84 10.82 0.10
N LEU A 55 8.19 11.10 -1.03
CA LEU A 55 8.68 11.99 -2.07
C LEU A 55 7.66 13.11 -2.27
N LYS A 56 8.10 14.36 -2.16
CA LYS A 56 7.22 15.51 -2.42
C LYS A 56 7.14 15.81 -3.93
N PRO A 57 5.97 16.23 -4.43
CA PRO A 57 5.85 16.75 -5.78
C PRO A 57 6.80 17.93 -6.02
N LYS A 58 7.46 17.92 -7.18
CA LYS A 58 8.30 19.03 -7.62
C LYS A 58 7.45 20.18 -8.18
N TYR A 59 6.47 19.82 -9.01
CA TYR A 59 5.48 20.75 -9.57
C TYR A 59 4.09 20.12 -9.57
N GLY A 60 3.08 20.94 -9.80
CA GLY A 60 1.68 20.52 -9.77
C GLY A 60 1.15 20.34 -8.36
N SER A 61 0.08 19.58 -8.19
CA SER A 61 -0.50 19.26 -6.88
C SER A 61 -0.81 17.79 -6.74
N LEU A 62 -0.67 17.27 -5.50
CA LEU A 62 -1.05 15.91 -5.13
C LEU A 62 -1.78 15.96 -3.80
N ILE A 63 -3.05 15.55 -3.81
CA ILE A 63 -3.89 15.45 -2.61
C ILE A 63 -4.15 13.97 -2.36
N VAL A 64 -3.89 13.49 -1.13
CA VAL A 64 -4.14 12.12 -0.69
C VAL A 64 -4.89 12.16 0.64
N GLY A 65 -6.04 11.50 0.72
CA GLY A 65 -6.87 11.49 1.92
C GLY A 65 -7.22 12.90 2.42
N GLY A 66 -7.41 13.86 1.51
CA GLY A 66 -7.68 15.26 1.83
C GLY A 66 -6.46 16.10 2.23
N VAL A 67 -5.25 15.51 2.25
CA VAL A 67 -4.00 16.22 2.60
C VAL A 67 -3.24 16.61 1.33
N GLU A 68 -3.00 17.90 1.11
CA GLU A 68 -2.16 18.41 0.01
C GLU A 68 -0.67 18.19 0.35
N LEU A 69 -0.02 17.26 -0.35
CA LEU A 69 1.32 16.77 -0.02
C LEU A 69 2.42 17.78 -0.33
N ASN A 70 2.20 18.69 -1.26
CA ASN A 70 3.16 19.73 -1.63
C ASN A 70 3.53 20.61 -0.43
N ARG A 71 2.53 20.95 0.38
CA ARG A 71 2.62 21.92 1.48
C ARG A 71 2.45 21.29 2.87
N ALA A 72 2.28 19.96 2.91
CA ALA A 72 2.03 19.28 4.18
C ALA A 72 3.21 19.39 5.13
N SER A 73 2.92 19.80 6.38
CA SER A 73 3.86 19.74 7.49
C SER A 73 4.15 18.28 7.86
N ARG A 74 5.27 18.04 8.56
CA ARG A 74 5.62 16.72 9.08
C ARG A 74 4.51 16.09 9.92
N SER A 75 3.82 16.90 10.74
CA SER A 75 2.70 16.45 11.55
C SER A 75 1.52 15.99 10.70
N LYS A 76 1.12 16.75 9.67
CA LYS A 76 0.05 16.36 8.74
C LYS A 76 0.40 15.10 7.95
N LEU A 77 1.66 14.95 7.51
CA LEU A 77 2.12 13.72 6.85
C LEU A 77 2.08 12.51 7.78
N ASN A 78 2.49 12.67 9.04
CA ASN A 78 2.43 11.58 10.01
C ASN A 78 0.99 11.19 10.32
N LEU A 79 0.07 12.15 10.40
CA LEU A 79 -1.37 11.86 10.56
C LEU A 79 -1.92 11.09 9.35
N LEU A 80 -1.61 11.53 8.13
CA LEU A 80 -2.01 10.82 6.92
C LEU A 80 -1.50 9.37 6.92
N ARG A 81 -0.22 9.16 7.23
CA ARG A 81 0.41 7.81 7.25
C ARG A 81 -0.25 6.86 8.23
N ARG A 82 -0.86 7.35 9.31
CA ARG A 82 -1.63 6.53 10.26
C ARG A 82 -2.90 5.94 9.65
N HIS A 83 -3.36 6.45 8.52
CA HIS A 83 -4.54 5.98 7.80
C HIS A 83 -4.20 5.22 6.51
N ILE A 84 -2.91 4.99 6.24
CA ILE A 84 -2.43 4.28 5.05
C ILE A 84 -1.76 2.98 5.47
N GLY A 85 -2.19 1.87 4.90
CA GLY A 85 -1.47 0.60 4.96
C GLY A 85 -0.49 0.49 3.79
N ILE A 86 0.75 0.12 4.05
CA ILE A 86 1.76 -0.02 2.99
C ILE A 86 2.34 -1.43 3.01
N VAL A 87 2.33 -2.08 1.85
CA VAL A 87 2.96 -3.37 1.60
C VAL A 87 4.10 -3.15 0.62
N PHE A 88 5.32 -3.31 1.10
CA PHE A 88 6.53 -3.15 0.31
C PHE A 88 6.95 -4.47 -0.32
N GLN A 89 7.62 -4.41 -1.47
CA GLN A 89 8.17 -5.56 -2.17
C GLN A 89 9.15 -6.39 -1.30
N ASP A 90 9.91 -5.73 -0.42
CA ASP A 90 10.88 -6.34 0.50
C ASP A 90 10.34 -6.43 1.94
N TYR A 91 9.01 -6.48 2.09
CA TYR A 91 8.25 -6.65 3.34
C TYR A 91 8.46 -5.54 4.37
N LYS A 92 9.66 -4.99 4.52
CA LYS A 92 10.05 -3.99 5.54
C LYS A 92 9.58 -4.35 6.94
N LEU A 93 9.68 -5.63 7.32
CA LEU A 93 9.44 -6.08 8.68
C LEU A 93 10.59 -5.65 9.59
N ILE A 94 10.26 -5.32 10.83
CA ILE A 94 11.26 -5.05 11.89
C ILE A 94 11.82 -6.41 12.31
N LYS A 95 13.07 -6.69 11.94
CA LYS A 95 13.71 -8.01 12.08
C LYS A 95 13.94 -8.40 13.54
N GLU A 96 14.13 -7.40 14.39
CA GLU A 96 14.35 -7.54 15.83
C GLU A 96 13.06 -7.75 16.63
N TRP A 97 11.92 -7.72 15.97
CA TRP A 97 10.61 -7.87 16.57
C TRP A 97 9.91 -9.13 16.08
N THR A 98 9.19 -9.78 16.97
CA THR A 98 8.31 -10.89 16.61
C THR A 98 7.20 -10.47 15.67
N ILE A 99 6.57 -11.41 14.97
CA ILE A 99 5.57 -11.06 13.95
C ILE A 99 4.31 -10.45 14.54
N ASP A 100 3.90 -10.89 15.75
CA ASP A 100 2.79 -10.26 16.48
C ASP A 100 3.07 -8.79 16.79
N LYS A 101 4.30 -8.44 17.23
CA LYS A 101 4.72 -7.06 17.48
C LYS A 101 4.78 -6.23 16.20
N ASN A 102 5.22 -6.82 15.08
CA ASN A 102 5.18 -6.16 13.77
C ASN A 102 3.75 -5.77 13.37
N ILE A 103 2.78 -6.68 13.56
CA ILE A 103 1.36 -6.43 13.24
C ILE A 103 0.74 -5.44 14.24
N MET A 104 1.15 -5.48 15.49
CA MET A 104 0.65 -4.62 16.57
C MET A 104 1.06 -3.16 16.42
N LEU A 105 2.22 -2.88 15.82
CA LEU A 105 2.80 -1.54 15.78
C LEU A 105 1.85 -0.46 15.26
N PRO A 106 1.17 -0.62 14.09
CA PRO A 106 0.24 0.39 13.60
C PRO A 106 -0.96 0.63 14.54
N LEU A 107 -1.41 -0.39 15.26
CA LEU A 107 -2.49 -0.27 16.24
C LEU A 107 -2.07 0.63 17.41
N LEU A 108 -0.86 0.39 17.95
CA LEU A 108 -0.33 1.21 19.04
C LEU A 108 -0.08 2.68 18.61
N ILE A 109 0.43 2.88 17.38
CA ILE A 109 0.61 4.23 16.80
C ILE A 109 -0.74 4.96 16.68
N ASN A 110 -1.82 4.22 16.42
CA ASN A 110 -3.19 4.76 16.34
C ASN A 110 -3.90 4.85 17.69
N GLY A 111 -3.21 4.55 18.81
CA GLY A 111 -3.74 4.74 20.16
C GLY A 111 -4.66 3.61 20.65
N TYR A 112 -4.66 2.45 20.00
CA TYR A 112 -5.42 1.30 20.49
C TYR A 112 -4.88 0.82 21.83
N VAL A 113 -5.77 0.53 22.77
CA VAL A 113 -5.37 -0.07 24.05
C VAL A 113 -4.87 -1.50 23.81
N LYS A 114 -3.91 -1.94 24.61
CA LYS A 114 -3.16 -3.18 24.40
C LYS A 114 -4.05 -4.43 24.29
N SER A 115 -5.12 -4.51 25.08
CA SER A 115 -6.05 -5.66 25.02
C SER A 115 -6.77 -5.76 23.68
N VAL A 116 -7.24 -4.62 23.13
CA VAL A 116 -7.90 -4.55 21.81
C VAL A 116 -6.87 -4.84 20.71
N ALA A 117 -5.66 -4.29 20.83
CA ALA A 117 -4.59 -4.55 19.86
C ALA A 117 -4.22 -6.05 19.82
N ASN A 118 -4.07 -6.70 20.98
CA ASN A 118 -3.80 -8.15 21.03
C ASN A 118 -4.90 -8.98 20.35
N ALA A 119 -6.17 -8.70 20.65
CA ALA A 119 -7.30 -9.42 20.02
C ALA A 119 -7.32 -9.24 18.49
N GLN A 120 -7.03 -8.02 18.02
CA GLN A 120 -6.95 -7.75 16.57
C GLN A 120 -5.76 -8.47 15.91
N VAL A 121 -4.59 -8.49 16.56
CA VAL A 121 -3.41 -9.22 16.08
C VAL A 121 -3.70 -10.72 15.97
N GLU A 122 -4.30 -11.31 17.00
CA GLU A 122 -4.69 -12.73 16.99
C GLU A 122 -5.65 -13.06 15.84
N LYS A 123 -6.68 -12.21 15.63
CA LYS A 123 -7.62 -12.32 14.52
C LYS A 123 -6.90 -12.27 13.17
N LEU A 124 -5.99 -11.31 12.98
CA LEU A 124 -5.24 -11.16 11.73
C LEU A 124 -4.30 -12.33 11.48
N LEU A 125 -3.57 -12.80 12.51
CA LEU A 125 -2.70 -13.97 12.38
C LEU A 125 -3.49 -15.21 11.96
N LYS A 126 -4.72 -15.41 12.44
CA LYS A 126 -5.62 -16.47 11.98
C LYS A 126 -5.99 -16.29 10.50
N HIS A 127 -6.34 -15.06 10.07
CA HIS A 127 -6.69 -14.78 8.68
C HIS A 127 -5.55 -15.04 7.70
N VAL A 128 -4.30 -14.71 8.10
CA VAL A 128 -3.12 -14.96 7.27
C VAL A 128 -2.51 -16.36 7.49
N ARG A 129 -3.16 -17.24 8.27
CA ARG A 129 -2.75 -18.62 8.58
C ARG A 129 -1.38 -18.73 9.25
N LEU A 130 -1.10 -17.83 10.19
CA LEU A 130 0.15 -17.77 10.95
C LEU A 130 -0.05 -17.73 12.48
N ASN A 131 -1.25 -18.11 12.96
CA ASN A 131 -1.60 -18.05 14.38
C ASN A 131 -0.67 -18.84 15.30
N HIS A 132 -0.11 -19.97 14.81
CA HIS A 132 0.83 -20.82 15.54
C HIS A 132 2.28 -20.31 15.50
N GLN A 133 2.54 -19.21 14.82
CA GLN A 133 3.89 -18.65 14.63
C GLN A 133 4.06 -17.26 15.25
N SER A 134 3.12 -16.78 16.06
CA SER A 134 3.06 -15.40 16.57
C SER A 134 4.35 -14.90 17.23
N GLY A 135 5.03 -15.78 18.00
CA GLY A 135 6.29 -15.46 18.69
C GLY A 135 7.56 -15.55 17.83
N LYS A 136 7.46 -15.97 16.57
CA LYS A 136 8.62 -16.06 15.68
C LYS A 136 9.07 -14.67 15.19
N TYR A 137 10.35 -14.60 14.81
CA TYR A 137 10.95 -13.45 14.17
C TYR A 137 10.84 -13.56 12.64
N PRO A 138 10.86 -12.44 11.91
CA PRO A 138 10.75 -12.45 10.44
C PRO A 138 11.75 -13.39 9.75
N LEU A 139 12.98 -13.48 10.22
CA LEU A 139 14.02 -14.33 9.62
C LEU A 139 13.77 -15.84 9.78
N GLU A 140 12.84 -16.23 10.66
CA GLU A 140 12.43 -17.64 10.85
C GLU A 140 11.28 -18.05 9.91
N LEU A 141 10.82 -17.12 9.07
CA LEU A 141 9.70 -17.31 8.16
C LEU A 141 10.16 -17.38 6.70
N SER A 142 9.44 -18.17 5.89
CA SER A 142 9.58 -18.10 4.44
C SER A 142 9.18 -16.73 3.87
N GLY A 143 9.60 -16.41 2.65
CA GLY A 143 9.24 -15.14 2.01
C GLY A 143 7.72 -14.92 1.90
N GLY A 144 6.98 -15.98 1.57
CA GLY A 144 5.50 -15.92 1.51
C GLY A 144 4.86 -15.68 2.87
N GLU A 145 5.42 -16.25 3.94
CA GLU A 145 4.96 -16.00 5.31
C GLU A 145 5.27 -14.56 5.73
N GLN A 146 6.48 -14.05 5.44
CA GLN A 146 6.84 -12.66 5.71
C GLN A 146 5.91 -11.68 4.97
N GLN A 147 5.55 -11.96 3.73
CA GLN A 147 4.60 -11.15 2.96
C GLN A 147 3.21 -11.14 3.61
N ARG A 148 2.72 -12.30 4.09
CA ARG A 148 1.45 -12.38 4.81
C ARG A 148 1.48 -11.58 6.12
N VAL A 149 2.61 -11.56 6.84
CA VAL A 149 2.79 -10.69 8.02
C VAL A 149 2.76 -9.21 7.62
N ALA A 150 3.46 -8.83 6.53
CA ALA A 150 3.44 -7.45 6.03
C ALA A 150 2.02 -7.00 5.64
N MET A 151 1.24 -7.90 5.01
CA MET A 151 -0.16 -7.66 4.68
C MET A 151 -1.01 -7.50 5.95
N ALA A 152 -0.89 -8.42 6.93
CA ALA A 152 -1.61 -8.31 8.20
C ALA A 152 -1.28 -7.01 8.93
N ARG A 153 -0.01 -6.58 8.93
CA ARG A 153 0.42 -5.29 9.48
C ARG A 153 -0.24 -4.12 8.77
N ALA A 154 -0.27 -4.14 7.43
CA ALA A 154 -0.88 -3.07 6.64
C ALA A 154 -2.40 -2.95 6.88
N LEU A 155 -3.08 -4.06 7.14
CA LEU A 155 -4.53 -4.13 7.39
C LEU A 155 -4.92 -3.86 8.86
N SER A 156 -3.97 -3.92 9.81
CA SER A 156 -4.27 -4.03 11.24
C SER A 156 -5.13 -2.90 11.79
N HIS A 157 -4.93 -1.68 11.33
CA HIS A 157 -5.57 -0.45 11.81
C HIS A 157 -6.74 0.02 10.93
N ASN A 158 -7.29 -0.84 10.07
CA ASN A 158 -8.38 -0.54 9.12
C ASN A 158 -8.10 0.72 8.28
N PRO A 159 -7.07 0.70 7.44
CA PRO A 159 -6.66 1.88 6.67
C PRO A 159 -7.72 2.29 5.64
N ILE A 160 -7.78 3.60 5.32
CA ILE A 160 -8.62 4.11 4.22
C ILE A 160 -8.01 3.83 2.84
N LEU A 161 -6.70 3.60 2.80
CA LEU A 161 -5.91 3.38 1.59
C LEU A 161 -4.83 2.34 1.85
N ILE A 162 -4.75 1.34 0.99
CA ILE A 162 -3.64 0.38 0.92
C ILE A 162 -2.82 0.68 -0.34
N LEU A 163 -1.52 0.80 -0.15
CA LEU A 163 -0.52 0.90 -1.21
C LEU A 163 0.31 -0.38 -1.22
N ALA A 164 0.20 -1.19 -2.26
CA ALA A 164 0.94 -2.44 -2.39
C ALA A 164 1.90 -2.37 -3.59
N ASP A 165 3.20 -2.42 -3.32
CA ASP A 165 4.25 -2.37 -4.34
C ASP A 165 4.76 -3.80 -4.59
N GLU A 166 4.43 -4.38 -5.76
CA GLU A 166 4.74 -5.75 -6.19
C GLU A 166 4.43 -6.82 -5.11
N PRO A 167 3.18 -6.88 -4.58
CA PRO A 167 2.88 -7.66 -3.38
C PRO A 167 3.01 -9.18 -3.56
N THR A 168 3.13 -9.68 -4.79
CA THR A 168 3.23 -11.11 -5.09
C THR A 168 4.43 -11.46 -5.96
N GLY A 169 5.32 -10.50 -6.27
CA GLY A 169 6.39 -10.67 -7.27
C GLY A 169 7.40 -11.79 -6.98
N ASN A 170 7.56 -12.20 -5.71
CA ASN A 170 8.51 -13.23 -5.28
C ASN A 170 7.82 -14.43 -4.61
N LEU A 171 6.52 -14.65 -4.87
CA LEU A 171 5.73 -15.67 -4.21
C LEU A 171 5.33 -16.80 -5.16
N ASP A 172 5.17 -18.00 -4.61
CA ASP A 172 4.48 -19.10 -5.28
C ASP A 172 2.99 -18.76 -5.52
N GLU A 173 2.35 -19.53 -6.38
CA GLU A 173 0.96 -19.30 -6.78
C GLU A 173 -0.02 -19.35 -5.59
N TYR A 174 0.17 -20.30 -4.67
CA TYR A 174 -0.68 -20.43 -3.48
C TYR A 174 -0.55 -19.21 -2.56
N SER A 175 0.67 -18.78 -2.25
CA SER A 175 0.93 -17.59 -1.43
C SER A 175 0.41 -16.33 -2.11
N SER A 176 0.58 -16.22 -3.43
CA SER A 176 0.05 -15.11 -4.22
C SER A 176 -1.46 -15.01 -4.13
N GLN A 177 -2.19 -16.13 -4.28
CA GLN A 177 -3.65 -16.16 -4.17
C GLN A 177 -4.14 -15.72 -2.79
N LEU A 178 -3.45 -16.10 -1.72
CA LEU A 178 -3.79 -15.62 -0.36
C LEU A 178 -3.65 -14.10 -0.24
N ILE A 179 -2.61 -13.51 -0.82
CA ILE A 179 -2.43 -12.05 -0.81
C ILE A 179 -3.53 -11.35 -1.60
N TRP A 180 -3.88 -11.87 -2.79
CA TRP A 180 -4.99 -11.32 -3.59
C TRP A 180 -6.32 -11.38 -2.85
N ASN A 181 -6.63 -12.50 -2.23
CA ASN A 181 -7.87 -12.64 -1.44
C ASN A 181 -7.93 -11.65 -0.27
N LEU A 182 -6.79 -11.34 0.38
CA LEU A 182 -6.73 -10.34 1.44
C LEU A 182 -6.96 -8.92 0.91
N LEU A 183 -6.38 -8.56 -0.25
CA LEU A 183 -6.57 -7.26 -0.89
C LEU A 183 -8.01 -7.07 -1.38
N GLU A 184 -8.59 -8.09 -2.04
CA GLU A 184 -9.99 -8.08 -2.48
C GLU A 184 -10.95 -8.01 -1.29
N GLY A 185 -10.68 -8.76 -0.23
CA GLY A 185 -11.45 -8.71 1.01
C GLY A 185 -11.41 -7.33 1.68
N ALA A 186 -10.24 -6.69 1.74
CA ALA A 186 -10.11 -5.34 2.26
C ALA A 186 -10.92 -4.32 1.43
N ASN A 187 -10.95 -4.46 0.12
CA ASN A 187 -11.72 -3.59 -0.75
C ASN A 187 -13.23 -3.86 -0.65
N SER A 188 -13.66 -5.12 -0.83
CA SER A 188 -15.07 -5.48 -0.92
C SER A 188 -15.80 -5.36 0.42
N GLN A 189 -15.18 -5.79 1.53
CA GLN A 189 -15.79 -5.85 2.85
C GLN A 189 -15.57 -4.59 3.68
N LEU A 190 -14.34 -4.04 3.67
CA LEU A 190 -13.97 -2.88 4.48
C LEU A 190 -14.08 -1.55 3.71
N LYS A 191 -14.38 -1.60 2.41
CA LYS A 191 -14.44 -0.43 1.51
C LYS A 191 -13.12 0.35 1.46
N THR A 192 -12.01 -0.28 1.80
CA THR A 192 -10.67 0.29 1.71
C THR A 192 -10.32 0.53 0.24
N THR A 193 -9.77 1.68 -0.08
CA THR A 193 -9.17 1.89 -1.40
C THR A 193 -7.89 1.09 -1.51
N VAL A 194 -7.74 0.31 -2.58
CA VAL A 194 -6.56 -0.53 -2.80
C VAL A 194 -5.86 -0.10 -4.07
N ILE A 195 -4.58 0.24 -3.97
CA ILE A 195 -3.73 0.53 -5.12
C ILE A 195 -2.60 -0.50 -5.15
N VAL A 196 -2.55 -1.26 -6.21
CA VAL A 196 -1.52 -2.27 -6.44
C VAL A 196 -0.65 -1.85 -7.62
N VAL A 197 0.63 -1.72 -7.35
CA VAL A 197 1.65 -1.57 -8.39
C VAL A 197 2.16 -2.97 -8.73
N THR A 198 2.10 -3.34 -9.99
CA THR A 198 2.56 -4.66 -10.44
C THR A 198 2.93 -4.65 -11.92
N HIS A 199 3.75 -5.59 -12.33
CA HIS A 199 4.04 -5.85 -13.75
C HIS A 199 2.94 -6.68 -14.42
N HIS A 200 2.15 -7.43 -13.65
CA HIS A 200 1.14 -8.32 -14.17
C HIS A 200 -0.14 -8.29 -13.34
N ILE A 201 -1.29 -8.08 -13.99
CA ILE A 201 -2.60 -8.17 -13.34
C ILE A 201 -3.06 -9.61 -13.37
N PRO A 202 -3.38 -10.23 -12.23
CA PRO A 202 -3.87 -11.61 -12.19
C PRO A 202 -5.21 -11.76 -12.91
N LYS A 203 -5.38 -12.86 -13.63
CA LYS A 203 -6.66 -13.18 -14.29
C LYS A 203 -7.77 -13.57 -13.30
N THR A 204 -7.40 -13.88 -12.05
CA THR A 204 -8.31 -14.37 -11.01
C THR A 204 -8.94 -13.27 -10.16
N ILE A 205 -8.68 -12.00 -10.45
CA ILE A 205 -9.27 -10.87 -9.72
C ILE A 205 -10.78 -10.84 -9.94
N SER A 206 -11.53 -10.85 -8.83
CA SER A 206 -12.98 -10.92 -8.82
C SER A 206 -13.69 -9.57 -8.58
N VAL A 207 -12.95 -8.56 -8.14
CA VAL A 207 -13.48 -7.21 -7.92
C VAL A 207 -13.34 -6.33 -9.18
N ASP A 208 -14.26 -5.40 -9.35
CA ASP A 208 -14.11 -4.38 -10.38
C ASP A 208 -12.91 -3.50 -10.07
N TYR A 209 -12.10 -3.21 -11.08
CA TYR A 209 -10.89 -2.41 -10.91
C TYR A 209 -10.71 -1.38 -12.01
N LYS A 210 -9.99 -0.31 -11.69
CA LYS A 210 -9.42 0.64 -12.63
C LYS A 210 -7.98 0.26 -12.94
N HIS A 211 -7.53 0.51 -14.15
CA HIS A 211 -6.18 0.22 -14.59
C HIS A 211 -5.50 1.48 -15.13
N PHE A 212 -4.43 1.89 -14.47
CA PHE A 212 -3.54 2.95 -14.94
C PHE A 212 -2.24 2.35 -15.47
N HIS A 213 -1.74 2.91 -16.56
CA HIS A 213 -0.44 2.53 -17.11
C HIS A 213 0.52 3.72 -17.07
N ILE A 214 1.76 3.46 -16.61
CA ILE A 214 2.82 4.47 -16.59
C ILE A 214 3.79 4.17 -17.73
N GLU A 215 3.87 5.11 -18.67
CA GLU A 215 4.76 5.04 -19.80
C GLU A 215 5.34 6.43 -20.10
N TYR A 216 6.67 6.52 -20.32
CA TYR A 216 7.41 7.77 -20.60
C TYR A 216 7.05 8.94 -19.68
N GLY A 217 6.88 8.65 -18.37
CA GLY A 217 6.52 9.64 -17.37
C GLY A 217 5.05 10.10 -17.37
N SER A 218 4.23 9.59 -18.26
CA SER A 218 2.78 9.82 -18.30
C SER A 218 2.02 8.74 -17.56
N ILE A 219 0.88 9.08 -16.97
CA ILE A 219 -0.04 8.15 -16.30
C ILE A 219 -1.36 8.20 -17.04
N ASN A 220 -1.76 7.08 -17.65
CA ASN A 220 -2.97 6.97 -18.44
C ASN A 220 -3.92 5.94 -17.84
N GLU A 221 -5.20 6.28 -17.67
CA GLU A 221 -6.25 5.32 -17.34
C GLU A 221 -6.63 4.57 -18.60
N ILE A 222 -6.57 3.23 -18.58
CA ILE A 222 -6.85 2.35 -19.72
C ILE A 222 -8.03 1.42 -19.47
N ARG A 223 -8.54 1.38 -18.23
CA ARG A 223 -9.78 0.69 -17.85
C ARG A 223 -10.38 1.32 -16.59
#